data_9f68258083b8ff5a12212f46418f6900
#
_entry.id   9f68258083b8ff5a12212f46418f6900
#
_cell.length_a   1.000
_cell.length_b   1.000
_cell.length_c   1.000
_cell.angle_alpha   90.00
_cell.angle_beta   90.00
_cell.angle_gamma   90.00
#
_symmetry.space_group_name_H-M   'P 1'
#
loop_
_entity.id
_entity.type
_entity.pdbx_description
1 polymer ?
#
loop_
_entity_poly.entity_id
_entity_poly.type
_entity_poly.pdbx_seq_one_letter_code
_entity_poly.pdbx_strand_id
1 'polypeptide(L)'
;MKQPIRITSRVNKRLYADAIPGHFATNHSHINYYIDMSELKHSMAMAKEAARSIAYQLSSTSIDTLLCMEGTEYIGAYLAGELSSVGMGNVNSGKDIYLVEPDSNVNGQFVFSDNLRHMIEHRNVLVLVNSASTGQTFSQAKECVEYYGGRVSGFAALFSNISELSGKKVVSLFSGEDFPHYQNFVRGKACPDCAAGTPLDAIVTPRGYNKL
;
A
#
# COMPACT_ATOMS: atom_id res chain seq x y z
N MET A 1 -3.90 -16.74 -18.62
CA MET A 1 -3.43 -15.36 -18.32
C MET A 1 -2.76 -14.74 -19.55
N LYS A 2 -3.03 -13.48 -19.85
CA LYS A 2 -2.42 -12.73 -20.98
C LYS A 2 -1.00 -12.28 -20.60
N GLN A 3 -0.23 -11.80 -21.59
CA GLN A 3 1.12 -11.29 -21.33
C GLN A 3 1.07 -10.01 -20.46
N PRO A 4 2.02 -9.84 -19.54
CA PRO A 4 2.14 -8.61 -18.75
C PRO A 4 2.37 -7.39 -19.63
N ILE A 5 1.80 -6.26 -19.23
CA ILE A 5 2.01 -4.95 -19.87
C ILE A 5 2.75 -4.07 -18.86
N ARG A 6 3.94 -3.60 -19.22
CA ARG A 6 4.71 -2.72 -18.37
C ARG A 6 4.13 -1.32 -18.37
N ILE A 7 3.82 -0.80 -17.19
CA ILE A 7 3.24 0.52 -16.96
C ILE A 7 4.23 1.34 -16.14
N THR A 8 4.53 2.53 -16.64
CA THR A 8 5.42 3.48 -15.96
C THR A 8 4.59 4.44 -15.11
N SER A 9 5.03 4.70 -13.88
CA SER A 9 4.36 5.64 -12.97
C SER A 9 4.34 7.07 -13.53
N ARG A 10 3.22 7.78 -13.35
CA ARG A 10 3.12 9.22 -13.64
C ARG A 10 3.85 10.06 -12.62
N VAL A 11 3.96 9.59 -11.38
CA VAL A 11 4.67 10.27 -10.29
C VAL A 11 6.18 10.28 -10.52
N ASN A 12 6.73 9.13 -10.96
CA ASN A 12 8.17 9.00 -11.22
C ASN A 12 8.42 8.02 -12.37
N LYS A 13 8.97 8.53 -13.48
CA LYS A 13 9.20 7.76 -14.71
C LYS A 13 10.24 6.64 -14.59
N ARG A 14 10.98 6.57 -13.48
CA ARG A 14 11.90 5.48 -13.19
C ARG A 14 11.19 4.27 -12.57
N LEU A 15 9.98 4.46 -12.05
CA LEU A 15 9.17 3.41 -11.43
C LEU A 15 8.24 2.77 -12.46
N TYR A 16 8.15 1.45 -12.43
CA TYR A 16 7.23 0.69 -13.26
C TYR A 16 6.62 -0.47 -12.48
N ALA A 17 5.48 -0.94 -12.95
CA ALA A 17 4.81 -2.14 -12.49
C ALA A 17 4.30 -2.92 -13.72
N ASP A 18 4.16 -4.22 -13.60
CA ASP A 18 3.65 -5.06 -14.67
C ASP A 18 2.16 -5.35 -14.43
N ALA A 19 1.30 -4.91 -15.36
CA ALA A 19 -0.14 -5.17 -15.34
C ALA A 19 -0.45 -6.45 -16.11
N ILE A 20 -1.02 -7.44 -15.44
CA ILE A 20 -1.40 -8.72 -16.03
C ILE A 20 -2.92 -8.72 -16.24
N PRO A 21 -3.42 -8.66 -17.49
CA PRO A 21 -4.86 -8.71 -17.74
C PRO A 21 -5.43 -10.10 -17.44
N GLY A 22 -6.61 -10.16 -16.81
CA GLY A 22 -7.29 -11.40 -16.49
C GLY A 22 -8.44 -11.20 -15.51
N HIS A 23 -9.06 -12.28 -15.07
CA HIS A 23 -10.12 -12.30 -14.08
C HIS A 23 -9.56 -12.78 -12.74
N PHE A 24 -9.36 -11.87 -11.80
CA PHE A 24 -8.74 -12.15 -10.50
C PHE A 24 -9.71 -11.89 -9.34
N ALA A 25 -9.63 -12.74 -8.32
CA ALA A 25 -10.34 -12.52 -7.06
C ALA A 25 -9.36 -12.04 -5.98
N THR A 26 -9.73 -10.96 -5.29
CA THR A 26 -9.11 -10.51 -4.03
C THR A 26 -10.02 -10.89 -2.85
N ASN A 27 -9.60 -10.62 -1.62
CA ASN A 27 -10.45 -10.82 -0.44
C ASN A 27 -11.75 -10.00 -0.47
N HIS A 28 -11.79 -8.88 -1.21
CA HIS A 28 -12.87 -7.90 -1.16
C HIS A 28 -13.53 -7.59 -2.50
N SER A 29 -12.91 -8.04 -3.61
CA SER A 29 -13.35 -7.64 -4.95
C SER A 29 -12.84 -8.59 -6.04
N HIS A 30 -13.43 -8.47 -7.23
CA HIS A 30 -12.81 -8.97 -8.46
C HIS A 30 -12.15 -7.82 -9.21
N ILE A 31 -11.04 -8.10 -9.87
CA ILE A 31 -10.28 -7.13 -10.64
C ILE A 31 -9.94 -7.72 -12.01
N ASN A 32 -9.89 -6.87 -13.03
CA ASN A 32 -9.57 -7.28 -14.39
C ASN A 32 -8.07 -7.17 -14.75
N TYR A 33 -7.25 -6.68 -13.80
CA TYR A 33 -5.80 -6.66 -13.90
C TYR A 33 -5.18 -6.98 -12.54
N TYR A 34 -4.24 -7.90 -12.51
CA TYR A 34 -3.31 -8.02 -11.38
C TYR A 34 -2.13 -7.07 -11.64
N ILE A 35 -1.86 -6.18 -10.69
CA ILE A 35 -0.74 -5.24 -10.76
C ILE A 35 0.42 -5.84 -9.99
N ASP A 36 1.42 -6.35 -10.70
CA ASP A 36 2.61 -6.94 -10.11
C ASP A 36 3.62 -5.84 -9.75
N MET A 37 3.83 -5.68 -8.46
CA MET A 37 4.79 -4.74 -7.88
C MET A 37 5.98 -5.45 -7.21
N SER A 38 6.20 -6.71 -7.55
CA SER A 38 7.28 -7.50 -6.95
C SER A 38 8.65 -6.86 -7.19
N GLU A 39 8.88 -6.31 -8.38
CA GLU A 39 10.13 -5.61 -8.70
C GLU A 39 10.34 -4.38 -7.81
N LEU A 40 9.28 -3.59 -7.55
CA LEU A 40 9.33 -2.45 -6.64
C LEU A 40 9.71 -2.84 -5.21
N LYS A 41 9.24 -3.99 -4.76
CA LYS A 41 9.44 -4.44 -3.37
C LYS A 41 10.76 -5.16 -3.16
N HIS A 42 11.24 -5.92 -4.16
CA HIS A 42 12.37 -6.83 -3.99
C HIS A 42 13.66 -6.38 -4.69
N SER A 43 13.61 -5.36 -5.57
CA SER A 43 14.81 -4.71 -6.09
C SER A 43 15.22 -3.56 -5.20
N MET A 44 16.44 -3.58 -4.67
CA MET A 44 16.99 -2.51 -3.82
C MET A 44 16.90 -1.14 -4.48
N ALA A 45 17.25 -1.05 -5.77
CA ALA A 45 17.23 0.21 -6.51
C ALA A 45 15.81 0.74 -6.67
N MET A 46 14.84 -0.14 -7.00
CA MET A 46 13.43 0.21 -7.17
C MET A 46 12.78 0.58 -5.84
N ALA A 47 13.05 -0.19 -4.76
CA ALA A 47 12.52 0.09 -3.43
C ALA A 47 13.02 1.45 -2.89
N LYS A 48 14.28 1.77 -3.10
CA LYS A 48 14.86 3.07 -2.72
C LYS A 48 14.25 4.23 -3.51
N GLU A 49 14.07 4.08 -4.82
CA GLU A 49 13.45 5.11 -5.66
C GLU A 49 11.96 5.30 -5.33
N ALA A 50 11.24 4.21 -5.01
CA ALA A 50 9.87 4.24 -4.53
C ALA A 50 9.76 5.00 -3.20
N ALA A 51 10.61 4.68 -2.23
CA ALA A 51 10.69 5.33 -0.94
C ALA A 51 10.96 6.84 -1.06
N ARG A 52 11.93 7.23 -1.90
CA ARG A 52 12.24 8.64 -2.17
C ARG A 52 11.03 9.39 -2.74
N SER A 53 10.32 8.78 -3.67
CA SER A 53 9.14 9.39 -4.31
C SER A 53 7.97 9.59 -3.32
N ILE A 54 7.81 8.68 -2.35
CA ILE A 54 6.82 8.80 -1.26
C ILE A 54 7.29 9.88 -0.27
N ALA A 55 8.56 9.83 0.17
CA ALA A 55 9.11 10.77 1.14
C ALA A 55 8.98 12.23 0.68
N TYR A 56 9.23 12.49 -0.60
CA TYR A 56 9.08 13.83 -1.18
C TYR A 56 7.68 14.41 -0.99
N GLN A 57 6.65 13.59 -1.15
CA GLN A 57 5.25 14.00 -1.00
C GLN A 57 4.81 14.13 0.48
N LEU A 58 5.58 13.56 1.41
CA LEU A 58 5.30 13.54 2.86
C LEU A 58 6.24 14.42 3.68
N SER A 59 7.06 15.26 3.04
CA SER A 59 8.08 16.06 3.71
C SER A 59 7.54 16.98 4.82
N SER A 60 6.28 17.44 4.69
CA SER A 60 5.59 18.27 5.68
C SER A 60 4.73 17.49 6.68
N THR A 61 4.67 16.16 6.58
CA THR A 61 3.87 15.29 7.46
C THR A 61 4.76 14.78 8.60
N SER A 62 4.39 15.07 9.86
CA SER A 62 5.10 14.53 11.02
C SER A 62 4.83 13.03 11.15
N ILE A 63 5.91 12.24 11.18
CA ILE A 63 5.87 10.77 11.21
C ILE A 63 6.85 10.31 12.28
N ASP A 64 6.39 9.45 13.17
CA ASP A 64 7.20 8.85 14.25
C ASP A 64 7.28 7.33 14.06
N THR A 65 6.31 6.75 13.34
CA THR A 65 6.23 5.30 13.08
C THR A 65 5.67 5.04 11.68
N LEU A 66 6.24 4.07 10.99
CA LEU A 66 5.71 3.50 9.75
C LEU A 66 5.04 2.16 10.08
N LEU A 67 3.74 2.07 9.83
CA LEU A 67 3.01 0.81 9.84
C LEU A 67 3.09 0.20 8.44
N CYS A 68 3.98 -0.78 8.27
CA CYS A 68 4.23 -1.46 7.00
C CYS A 68 3.31 -2.67 6.87
N MET A 69 2.61 -2.78 5.75
CA MET A 69 1.64 -3.85 5.52
C MET A 69 1.86 -4.50 4.15
N GLU A 70 1.50 -5.77 4.05
CA GLU A 70 1.41 -6.49 2.78
C GLU A 70 2.75 -6.59 2.01
N GLY A 71 3.87 -6.74 2.72
CA GLY A 71 5.20 -6.88 2.12
C GLY A 71 5.81 -5.54 1.68
N THR A 72 5.50 -4.45 2.38
CA THR A 72 6.09 -3.11 2.12
C THR A 72 7.27 -2.78 3.03
N GLU A 73 7.73 -3.71 3.85
CA GLU A 73 8.74 -3.50 4.91
C GLU A 73 10.06 -2.99 4.34
N TYR A 74 10.52 -3.55 3.22
CA TYR A 74 11.76 -3.10 2.57
C TYR A 74 11.66 -1.65 2.08
N ILE A 75 10.52 -1.28 1.47
CA ILE A 75 10.26 0.09 1.07
C ILE A 75 10.12 0.98 2.31
N GLY A 76 9.47 0.50 3.37
CA GLY A 76 9.34 1.19 4.65
C GLY A 76 10.70 1.53 5.26
N ALA A 77 11.66 0.60 5.24
CA ALA A 77 13.02 0.83 5.76
C ALA A 77 13.75 1.95 4.98
N TYR A 78 13.67 1.94 3.65
CA TYR A 78 14.22 3.04 2.85
C TYR A 78 13.45 4.34 3.06
N LEU A 79 12.11 4.28 3.21
CA LEU A 79 11.27 5.45 3.44
C LEU A 79 11.60 6.12 4.79
N ALA A 80 11.80 5.35 5.86
CA ALA A 80 12.25 5.88 7.14
C ALA A 80 13.58 6.63 6.99
N GLY A 81 14.55 6.04 6.27
CA GLY A 81 15.83 6.68 6.00
C GLY A 81 15.71 7.98 5.18
N GLU A 82 14.88 8.01 4.14
CA GLU A 82 14.66 9.22 3.32
C GLU A 82 13.90 10.30 4.13
N LEU A 83 12.92 9.94 4.96
CA LEU A 83 12.18 10.86 5.83
C LEU A 83 13.05 11.43 6.95
N SER A 84 13.95 10.64 7.54
CA SER A 84 14.84 11.09 8.60
C SER A 84 16.12 11.78 8.09
N SER A 85 16.38 11.75 6.77
CA SER A 85 17.55 12.40 6.19
C SER A 85 17.57 13.91 6.45
N VAL A 86 18.76 14.45 6.71
CA VAL A 86 18.95 15.88 6.96
C VAL A 86 18.68 16.67 5.67
N GLY A 87 17.74 17.60 5.72
CA GLY A 87 17.39 18.45 4.58
C GLY A 87 16.45 19.57 4.96
N MET A 88 16.54 20.71 4.27
CA MET A 88 15.63 21.84 4.50
C MET A 88 14.19 21.45 4.09
N GLY A 89 13.23 21.80 4.95
CA GLY A 89 11.80 21.56 4.72
C GLY A 89 11.29 20.16 5.07
N ASN A 90 12.15 19.29 5.63
CA ASN A 90 11.74 17.97 6.10
C ASN A 90 11.48 18.01 7.61
N VAL A 91 10.22 17.92 8.03
CA VAL A 91 9.81 17.97 9.44
C VAL A 91 10.26 16.75 10.27
N ASN A 92 10.73 15.71 9.60
CA ASN A 92 11.19 14.46 10.23
C ASN A 92 12.73 14.37 10.29
N SER A 93 13.44 15.40 9.86
CA SER A 93 14.91 15.40 9.82
C SER A 93 15.52 15.04 11.18
N GLY A 94 16.38 14.04 11.20
CA GLY A 94 17.06 13.54 12.40
C GLY A 94 16.21 12.69 13.35
N LYS A 95 14.95 12.43 13.03
CA LYS A 95 14.11 11.54 13.85
C LYS A 95 14.52 10.07 13.67
N ASP A 96 14.44 9.32 14.75
CA ASP A 96 14.38 7.87 14.71
C ASP A 96 12.93 7.44 14.46
N ILE A 97 12.69 6.80 13.32
CA ILE A 97 11.35 6.40 12.87
C ILE A 97 11.22 4.88 13.05
N TYR A 98 10.27 4.46 13.87
CA TYR A 98 9.97 3.05 14.08
C TYR A 98 9.33 2.42 12.83
N LEU A 99 9.63 1.13 12.60
CA LEU A 99 8.94 0.31 11.60
C LEU A 99 8.23 -0.83 12.32
N VAL A 100 6.94 -0.96 12.09
CA VAL A 100 6.11 -2.00 12.71
C VAL A 100 5.23 -2.67 11.67
N GLU A 101 4.96 -3.94 11.89
CA GLU A 101 3.94 -4.71 11.19
C GLU A 101 2.88 -5.14 12.20
N PRO A 102 1.60 -5.15 11.82
CA PRO A 102 0.57 -5.72 12.66
C PRO A 102 0.52 -7.24 12.45
N ASP A 103 0.21 -7.96 13.51
CA ASP A 103 -0.28 -9.33 13.41
C ASP A 103 -1.77 -9.33 13.04
N SER A 104 -2.27 -10.47 12.59
CA SER A 104 -3.71 -10.68 12.38
C SER A 104 -4.21 -11.75 13.35
N ASN A 105 -5.25 -11.42 14.10
CA ASN A 105 -5.92 -12.42 14.94
C ASN A 105 -6.76 -13.40 14.07
N VAL A 106 -7.36 -14.40 14.71
CA VAL A 106 -8.18 -15.43 14.05
C VAL A 106 -9.39 -14.87 13.29
N ASN A 107 -9.83 -13.66 13.62
CA ASN A 107 -10.94 -12.96 12.96
C ASN A 107 -10.45 -12.02 11.84
N GLY A 108 -9.15 -12.00 11.54
CA GLY A 108 -8.56 -11.13 10.54
C GLY A 108 -8.44 -9.65 10.96
N GLN A 109 -8.58 -9.35 12.26
CA GLN A 109 -8.36 -8.01 12.79
C GLN A 109 -6.87 -7.80 13.06
N PHE A 110 -6.38 -6.60 12.77
CA PHE A 110 -5.01 -6.23 13.07
C PHE A 110 -4.81 -6.02 14.56
N VAL A 111 -3.70 -6.51 15.08
CA VAL A 111 -3.29 -6.39 16.49
C VAL A 111 -1.79 -6.13 16.57
N PHE A 112 -1.35 -5.46 17.63
CA PHE A 112 0.07 -5.32 17.94
C PHE A 112 0.43 -6.14 19.19
N SER A 113 1.57 -6.80 19.14
CA SER A 113 2.14 -7.42 20.33
C SER A 113 2.52 -6.36 21.37
N ASP A 114 2.41 -6.69 22.66
CA ASP A 114 2.60 -5.72 23.76
C ASP A 114 3.97 -5.02 23.73
N ASN A 115 5.01 -5.71 23.29
CA ASN A 115 6.34 -5.16 23.14
C ASN A 115 6.46 -4.08 22.05
N LEU A 116 5.52 -4.01 21.10
CA LEU A 116 5.48 -2.98 20.05
C LEU A 116 4.60 -1.79 20.43
N ARG A 117 3.81 -1.88 21.49
CA ARG A 117 2.84 -0.86 21.90
C ARG A 117 3.46 0.53 22.04
N HIS A 118 4.66 0.64 22.64
CA HIS A 118 5.36 1.91 22.82
C HIS A 118 5.80 2.58 21.50
N MET A 119 5.84 1.83 20.41
CA MET A 119 6.14 2.34 19.06
C MET A 119 4.90 2.92 18.36
N ILE A 120 3.69 2.73 18.95
CA ILE A 120 2.40 3.18 18.41
C ILE A 120 1.76 4.22 19.33
N GLU A 121 1.74 3.98 20.63
CA GLU A 121 1.05 4.81 21.63
C GLU A 121 1.62 6.24 21.63
N HIS A 122 0.73 7.24 21.47
CA HIS A 122 1.06 8.66 21.35
C HIS A 122 1.96 9.05 20.15
N ARG A 123 2.08 8.18 19.13
CA ARG A 123 2.91 8.41 17.94
C ARG A 123 2.07 8.86 16.73
N ASN A 124 2.71 9.60 15.84
CA ASN A 124 2.17 9.90 14.50
C ASN A 124 2.54 8.77 13.55
N VAL A 125 1.57 7.99 13.15
CA VAL A 125 1.75 6.77 12.36
C VAL A 125 1.40 7.02 10.91
N LEU A 126 2.32 6.75 9.99
CA LEU A 126 2.03 6.63 8.56
C LEU A 126 1.69 5.18 8.25
N VAL A 127 0.54 4.94 7.64
CA VAL A 127 0.15 3.60 7.16
C VAL A 127 0.63 3.42 5.72
N LEU A 128 1.48 2.44 5.49
CA LEU A 128 2.03 2.08 4.17
C LEU A 128 1.51 0.71 3.75
N VAL A 129 0.78 0.65 2.63
CA VAL A 129 0.22 -0.59 2.07
C VAL A 129 0.73 -0.86 0.65
N ASN A 130 0.67 -2.11 0.23
CA ASN A 130 0.96 -2.48 -1.16
C ASN A 130 -0.10 -1.92 -2.12
N SER A 131 -1.38 -2.15 -1.84
CA SER A 131 -2.46 -1.69 -2.71
C SER A 131 -3.71 -1.29 -1.92
N ALA A 132 -4.37 -0.22 -2.38
CA ALA A 132 -5.61 0.29 -1.82
C ALA A 132 -6.67 0.46 -2.90
N SER A 133 -7.48 -0.57 -3.14
CA SER A 133 -8.57 -0.52 -4.12
C SER A 133 -9.84 0.13 -3.56
N THR A 134 -10.21 -0.20 -2.32
CA THR A 134 -11.43 0.27 -1.64
C THR A 134 -11.13 1.10 -0.39
N GLY A 135 -9.90 1.09 0.08
CA GLY A 135 -9.48 1.72 1.33
C GLY A 135 -9.79 0.92 2.60
N GLN A 136 -10.33 -0.29 2.48
CA GLN A 136 -10.71 -1.10 3.64
C GLN A 136 -9.50 -1.46 4.52
N THR A 137 -8.37 -1.85 3.94
CA THR A 137 -7.12 -2.10 4.68
C THR A 137 -6.66 -0.87 5.45
N PHE A 138 -6.73 0.31 4.83
CA PHE A 138 -6.41 1.57 5.52
C PHE A 138 -7.35 1.87 6.69
N SER A 139 -8.67 1.63 6.52
CA SER A 139 -9.65 1.84 7.58
C SER A 139 -9.39 0.92 8.77
N GLN A 140 -9.14 -0.37 8.51
CA GLN A 140 -8.81 -1.34 9.55
C GLN A 140 -7.48 -1.01 10.25
N ALA A 141 -6.45 -0.60 9.50
CA ALA A 141 -5.19 -0.18 10.07
C ALA A 141 -5.34 1.09 10.94
N LYS A 142 -6.16 2.05 10.49
CA LYS A 142 -6.48 3.26 11.27
C LYS A 142 -7.16 2.90 12.58
N GLU A 143 -8.19 2.07 12.55
CA GLU A 143 -8.89 1.61 13.76
C GLU A 143 -7.94 0.91 14.72
N CYS A 144 -7.05 0.06 14.21
CA CYS A 144 -6.03 -0.60 15.01
C CYS A 144 -5.09 0.39 15.68
N VAL A 145 -4.50 1.32 14.91
CA VAL A 145 -3.59 2.35 15.45
C VAL A 145 -4.27 3.19 16.53
N GLU A 146 -5.52 3.62 16.30
CA GLU A 146 -6.29 4.42 17.27
C GLU A 146 -6.64 3.63 18.53
N TYR A 147 -6.97 2.34 18.40
CA TYR A 147 -7.19 1.45 19.54
C TYR A 147 -5.96 1.36 20.47
N TYR A 148 -4.75 1.34 19.89
CA TYR A 148 -3.50 1.33 20.66
C TYR A 148 -3.00 2.73 21.06
N GLY A 149 -3.84 3.77 20.93
CA GLY A 149 -3.53 5.14 21.36
C GLY A 149 -2.62 5.93 20.43
N GLY A 150 -2.36 5.43 19.21
CA GLY A 150 -1.65 6.14 18.17
C GLY A 150 -2.54 7.09 17.38
N ARG A 151 -1.94 7.89 16.51
CA ARG A 151 -2.65 8.80 15.60
C ARG A 151 -2.17 8.59 14.17
N VAL A 152 -3.06 8.26 13.25
CA VAL A 152 -2.69 8.17 11.84
C VAL A 152 -2.43 9.58 11.29
N SER A 153 -1.18 9.85 10.89
CA SER A 153 -0.75 11.12 10.30
C SER A 153 -0.94 11.16 8.77
N GLY A 154 -0.93 10.01 8.10
CA GLY A 154 -1.10 9.90 6.65
C GLY A 154 -1.26 8.47 6.17
N PHE A 155 -1.56 8.35 4.88
CA PHE A 155 -1.69 7.09 4.17
C PHE A 155 -0.79 7.09 2.94
N ALA A 156 -0.07 6.00 2.71
CA ALA A 156 0.73 5.79 1.53
C ALA A 156 0.50 4.39 0.94
N ALA A 157 0.52 4.27 -0.37
CA ALA A 157 0.37 3.00 -1.09
C ALA A 157 1.33 2.92 -2.27
N LEU A 158 1.68 1.72 -2.70
CA LEU A 158 2.35 1.58 -3.98
C LEU A 158 1.34 1.80 -5.11
N PHE A 159 0.15 1.21 -5.01
CA PHE A 159 -0.99 1.47 -5.89
C PHE A 159 -2.21 1.91 -5.06
N SER A 160 -2.91 2.96 -5.52
CA SER A 160 -4.18 3.36 -4.90
C SER A 160 -5.21 3.77 -5.94
N ASN A 161 -6.44 3.29 -5.76
CA ASN A 161 -7.61 3.73 -6.54
C ASN A 161 -8.46 4.76 -5.78
N ILE A 162 -8.02 5.12 -4.57
CA ILE A 162 -8.61 6.19 -3.77
C ILE A 162 -7.58 7.29 -3.55
N SER A 163 -8.01 8.54 -3.61
CA SER A 163 -7.15 9.73 -3.45
C SER A 163 -7.20 10.32 -2.04
N GLU A 164 -8.22 9.95 -1.27
CA GLU A 164 -8.46 10.49 0.08
C GLU A 164 -9.12 9.46 0.99
N LEU A 165 -8.78 9.48 2.26
CA LEU A 165 -9.43 8.70 3.31
C LEU A 165 -9.46 9.50 4.63
N SER A 166 -10.62 9.59 5.27
CA SER A 166 -10.80 10.30 6.56
C SER A 166 -10.23 11.74 6.55
N GLY A 167 -10.43 12.48 5.47
CA GLY A 167 -9.96 13.86 5.31
C GLY A 167 -8.44 13.99 5.08
N LYS A 168 -7.73 12.89 4.80
CA LYS A 168 -6.30 12.87 4.50
C LYS A 168 -6.05 12.36 3.09
N LYS A 169 -5.16 13.05 2.37
CA LYS A 169 -4.71 12.61 1.05
C LYS A 169 -3.99 11.26 1.17
N VAL A 170 -4.29 10.35 0.25
CA VAL A 170 -3.54 9.11 0.05
C VAL A 170 -2.40 9.38 -0.93
N VAL A 171 -1.17 9.22 -0.49
CA VAL A 171 0.01 9.29 -1.35
C VAL A 171 0.20 7.94 -2.04
N SER A 172 0.34 7.92 -3.36
CA SER A 172 0.58 6.68 -4.09
C SER A 172 1.58 6.86 -5.23
N LEU A 173 2.26 5.77 -5.59
CA LEU A 173 3.19 5.73 -6.72
C LEU A 173 2.47 5.45 -8.03
N PHE A 174 1.40 4.65 -7.96
CA PHE A 174 0.51 4.34 -9.07
C PHE A 174 -0.94 4.56 -8.64
N SER A 175 -1.76 4.94 -9.62
CA SER A 175 -3.20 5.11 -9.46
C SER A 175 -3.96 4.37 -10.57
N GLY A 176 -5.28 4.31 -10.48
CA GLY A 176 -6.11 3.76 -11.55
C GLY A 176 -5.93 4.48 -12.90
N GLU A 177 -5.50 5.74 -12.88
CA GLU A 177 -5.22 6.51 -14.09
C GLU A 177 -3.97 6.05 -14.85
N ASP A 178 -3.03 5.39 -14.18
CA ASP A 178 -1.85 4.78 -14.81
C ASP A 178 -2.22 3.51 -15.59
N PHE A 179 -3.33 2.87 -15.22
CA PHE A 179 -3.79 1.61 -15.81
C PHE A 179 -5.12 1.83 -16.55
N PRO A 180 -5.07 2.23 -17.84
CA PRO A 180 -6.28 2.40 -18.65
C PRO A 180 -7.07 1.09 -18.65
N HIS A 181 -8.36 1.20 -18.38
CA HIS A 181 -9.31 0.08 -18.27
C HIS A 181 -9.20 -0.77 -16.98
N TYR A 182 -8.42 -0.37 -15.96
CA TYR A 182 -8.47 -1.04 -14.67
C TYR A 182 -9.87 -0.89 -14.06
N GLN A 183 -10.45 -2.03 -13.70
CA GLN A 183 -11.77 -2.08 -13.05
C GLN A 183 -11.69 -2.96 -11.79
N ASN A 184 -12.38 -2.48 -10.78
CA ASN A 184 -12.52 -3.15 -9.49
C ASN A 184 -14.01 -3.33 -9.18
N PHE A 185 -14.44 -4.56 -9.03
CA PHE A 185 -15.82 -4.94 -8.73
C PHE A 185 -15.91 -5.41 -7.28
N VAL A 186 -16.27 -4.48 -6.40
CA VAL A 186 -16.43 -4.76 -4.96
C VAL A 186 -17.52 -5.81 -4.75
N ARG A 187 -17.36 -6.64 -3.73
CA ARG A 187 -18.30 -7.72 -3.38
C ARG A 187 -19.74 -7.19 -3.32
N GLY A 188 -20.65 -7.81 -4.07
CA GLY A 188 -22.06 -7.39 -4.25
C GLY A 188 -22.31 -6.52 -5.48
N LYS A 189 -21.29 -6.08 -6.23
CA LYS A 189 -21.44 -5.50 -7.57
C LYS A 189 -21.20 -6.58 -8.63
N ALA A 190 -22.00 -6.58 -9.68
CA ALA A 190 -21.86 -7.56 -10.77
C ALA A 190 -20.50 -7.41 -11.45
N CYS A 191 -19.65 -8.43 -11.36
CA CYS A 191 -18.45 -8.56 -12.16
C CYS A 191 -18.86 -9.04 -13.57
N PRO A 192 -18.50 -8.32 -14.66
CA PRO A 192 -18.85 -8.72 -16.02
C PRO A 192 -18.31 -10.09 -16.41
N ASP A 193 -17.09 -10.43 -15.97
CA ASP A 193 -16.48 -11.73 -16.26
C ASP A 193 -17.25 -12.87 -15.56
N CYS A 194 -17.69 -12.68 -14.31
CA CYS A 194 -18.56 -13.62 -13.63
C CYS A 194 -19.90 -13.77 -14.35
N ALA A 195 -20.51 -12.65 -14.78
CA ALA A 195 -21.78 -12.65 -15.51
C ALA A 195 -21.67 -13.35 -16.87
N ALA A 196 -20.50 -13.29 -17.52
CA ALA A 196 -20.19 -13.99 -18.75
C ALA A 196 -19.77 -15.46 -18.54
N GLY A 197 -19.70 -15.95 -17.29
CA GLY A 197 -19.23 -17.30 -16.96
C GLY A 197 -17.74 -17.50 -17.16
N THR A 198 -16.95 -16.42 -17.28
CA THR A 198 -15.48 -16.50 -17.42
C THR A 198 -14.88 -16.98 -16.10
N PRO A 199 -14.11 -18.09 -16.10
CA PRO A 199 -13.48 -18.58 -14.87
C PRO A 199 -12.45 -17.59 -14.34
N LEU A 200 -12.14 -17.70 -13.04
CA LEU A 200 -11.03 -16.96 -12.43
C LEU A 200 -9.69 -17.50 -12.95
N ASP A 201 -8.78 -16.60 -13.28
CA ASP A 201 -7.39 -16.94 -13.62
C ASP A 201 -6.55 -17.24 -12.38
N ALA A 202 -6.79 -16.47 -11.28
CA ALA A 202 -6.04 -16.62 -10.04
C ALA A 202 -6.73 -15.95 -8.85
N ILE A 203 -6.29 -16.34 -7.64
CA ILE A 203 -6.62 -15.68 -6.38
C ILE A 203 -5.43 -14.83 -5.97
N VAL A 204 -5.70 -13.54 -5.69
CA VAL A 204 -4.69 -12.57 -5.23
C VAL A 204 -4.49 -12.72 -3.73
N THR A 205 -3.25 -12.73 -3.30
CA THR A 205 -2.82 -12.76 -1.90
C THR A 205 -1.96 -11.53 -1.59
N PRO A 206 -1.71 -11.21 -0.32
CA PRO A 206 -0.82 -10.08 0.05
C PRO A 206 0.60 -10.19 -0.53
N ARG A 207 1.06 -11.40 -0.84
CA ARG A 207 2.42 -11.68 -1.35
C ARG A 207 2.48 -11.98 -2.84
N GLY A 208 1.33 -11.99 -3.54
CA GLY A 208 1.31 -12.32 -4.96
C GLY A 208 -0.05 -12.87 -5.41
N TYR A 209 -0.05 -13.87 -6.29
CA TYR A 209 -1.25 -14.56 -6.74
C TYR A 209 -1.02 -16.06 -6.90
N ASN A 210 -2.07 -16.84 -6.72
CA ASN A 210 -2.08 -18.28 -6.93
C ASN A 210 -3.01 -18.59 -8.11
N LYS A 211 -2.47 -19.20 -9.16
CA LYS A 211 -3.25 -19.66 -10.32
C LYS A 211 -4.24 -20.76 -9.90
N LEU A 212 -5.40 -20.76 -10.52
CA LEU A 212 -6.44 -21.78 -10.37
C LEU A 212 -6.34 -22.81 -11.50
#